data_1682fc8d2115f40fdce2550e9cfc84a9
#
_entry.id   1682fc8d2115f40fdce2550e9cfc84a9
#
_cell.length_a   1.000
_cell.length_b   1.000
_cell.length_c   1.000
_cell.angle_alpha   90.00
_cell.angle_beta   90.00
_cell.angle_gamma   90.00
#
_symmetry.space_group_name_H-M   'P 1'
#
loop_
_entity.id
_entity.type
_entity.pdbx_description
1 polymer ?
#
loop_
_entity_poly.entity_id
_entity_poly.type
_entity_poly.pdbx_seq_one_letter_code
_entity_poly.pdbx_strand_id
1 'polypeptide(L)'
;MIVFNFLILKDSGNLGVAAYGILANIALVLISIFTGISQGIQPILSSCFGKKETKNVRSLLRYALTASVLFACISYGVTYFFSDGIVDLFNKERSPALHEIAVNGMHIYFTAFLFAGANIISAAYFSAVDKPGCAFLISCLRGFLFVLPLAFTLVSYTHLPQLHR
;
A
#
# COMPACT_ATOMS: atom_id res chain seq x y z
N MET A 1 -12.39 3.04 0.14
CA MET A 1 -12.20 4.36 -0.47
C MET A 1 -13.26 5.38 -0.05
N ILE A 2 -14.57 5.12 -0.20
CA ILE A 2 -15.65 6.09 0.11
C ILE A 2 -15.58 6.59 1.56
N VAL A 3 -15.48 5.68 2.53
CA VAL A 3 -15.40 6.03 3.96
C VAL A 3 -14.16 6.89 4.26
N PHE A 4 -13.03 6.58 3.65
CA PHE A 4 -11.78 7.31 3.82
C PHE A 4 -11.86 8.73 3.23
N ASN A 5 -12.43 8.87 2.03
CA ASN A 5 -12.69 10.17 1.42
C ASN A 5 -13.64 11.02 2.27
N PHE A 6 -14.69 10.42 2.84
CA PHE A 6 -15.64 11.12 3.69
C PHE A 6 -15.00 11.64 5.00
N LEU A 7 -14.13 10.82 5.60
CA LEU A 7 -13.38 11.21 6.81
C LEU A 7 -12.41 12.36 6.53
N ILE A 8 -11.65 12.29 5.43
CA ILE A 8 -10.72 13.33 5.03
C ILE A 8 -11.45 14.63 4.67
N LEU A 9 -12.58 14.53 3.97
CA LEU A 9 -13.38 15.68 3.59
C LEU A 9 -13.89 16.44 4.83
N LYS A 10 -14.27 15.70 5.87
CA LYS A 10 -14.76 16.27 7.13
C LYS A 10 -13.66 16.97 7.93
N ASP A 11 -12.42 16.48 7.86
CA ASP A 11 -11.31 16.97 8.67
C ASP A 11 -10.47 18.04 7.95
N SER A 12 -10.05 17.78 6.71
CA SER A 12 -9.13 18.63 5.94
C SER A 12 -9.79 19.29 4.71
N GLY A 13 -11.09 19.12 4.53
CA GLY A 13 -11.86 19.71 3.45
C GLY A 13 -11.41 19.24 2.05
N ASN A 14 -11.63 20.08 1.04
CA ASN A 14 -11.31 19.78 -0.36
C ASN A 14 -9.81 19.56 -0.61
N LEU A 15 -8.94 20.26 0.14
CA LEU A 15 -7.49 20.12 0.01
C LEU A 15 -7.00 18.76 0.46
N GLY A 16 -7.55 18.22 1.55
CA GLY A 16 -7.22 16.87 2.02
C GLY A 16 -7.63 15.79 1.01
N VAL A 17 -8.79 15.94 0.37
CA VAL A 17 -9.25 15.01 -0.68
C VAL A 17 -8.35 15.08 -1.91
N ALA A 18 -7.90 16.27 -2.31
CA ALA A 18 -6.96 16.45 -3.42
C ALA A 18 -5.60 15.80 -3.11
N ALA A 19 -5.05 16.03 -1.90
CA ALA A 19 -3.82 15.38 -1.45
C ALA A 19 -3.93 13.85 -1.46
N TYR A 20 -5.03 13.31 -0.92
CA TYR A 20 -5.28 11.86 -0.96
C TYR A 20 -5.37 11.33 -2.40
N GLY A 21 -5.96 12.08 -3.32
CA GLY A 21 -6.01 11.74 -4.75
C GLY A 21 -4.62 11.55 -5.35
N ILE A 22 -3.67 12.42 -5.01
CA ILE A 22 -2.26 12.30 -5.43
C ILE A 22 -1.66 11.01 -4.89
N LEU A 23 -1.77 10.78 -3.57
CA LEU A 23 -1.23 9.58 -2.93
C LEU A 23 -1.84 8.30 -3.51
N ALA A 24 -3.15 8.29 -3.77
CA ALA A 24 -3.85 7.14 -4.33
C ALA A 24 -3.36 6.78 -5.74
N ASN A 25 -3.10 7.77 -6.59
CA ASN A 25 -2.57 7.52 -7.94
C ASN A 25 -1.18 6.89 -7.90
N ILE A 26 -0.28 7.39 -7.05
CA ILE A 26 1.06 6.81 -6.87
C ILE A 26 0.94 5.40 -6.30
N ALA A 27 0.07 5.21 -5.31
CA ALA A 27 -0.18 3.90 -4.70
C ALA A 27 -0.68 2.86 -5.72
N LEU A 28 -1.54 3.24 -6.66
CA LEU A 28 -2.02 2.35 -7.72
C LEU A 28 -0.87 1.84 -8.60
N VAL A 29 0.08 2.71 -8.96
CA VAL A 29 1.26 2.31 -9.73
C VAL A 29 2.10 1.29 -8.94
N LEU A 30 2.39 1.55 -7.67
CA LEU A 30 3.18 0.65 -6.84
C LEU A 30 2.48 -0.70 -6.59
N ILE A 31 1.17 -0.68 -6.33
CA ILE A 31 0.37 -1.91 -6.17
C ILE A 31 0.38 -2.72 -7.46
N SER A 32 0.31 -2.08 -8.63
CA SER A 32 0.34 -2.75 -9.92
C SER A 32 1.64 -3.53 -10.12
N ILE A 33 2.78 -3.02 -9.66
CA ILE A 33 4.07 -3.70 -9.73
C ILE A 33 4.08 -4.94 -8.82
N PHE A 34 3.64 -4.81 -7.55
CA PHE A 34 3.52 -5.97 -6.65
C PHE A 34 2.56 -7.03 -7.19
N THR A 35 1.46 -6.60 -7.79
CA THR A 35 0.49 -7.49 -8.42
C THR A 35 1.10 -8.18 -9.64
N GLY A 36 1.90 -7.47 -10.45
CA GLY A 36 2.63 -8.04 -11.57
C GLY A 36 3.61 -9.14 -11.14
N ILE A 37 4.41 -8.89 -10.09
CA ILE A 37 5.30 -9.90 -9.50
C ILE A 37 4.49 -11.11 -9.03
N SER A 38 3.39 -10.87 -8.32
CA SER A 38 2.49 -11.89 -7.79
C SER A 38 1.89 -12.77 -8.90
N GLN A 39 1.38 -12.16 -9.96
CA GLN A 39 0.79 -12.86 -11.10
C GLN A 39 1.84 -13.64 -11.91
N GLY A 40 3.06 -13.12 -12.02
CA GLY A 40 4.16 -13.78 -12.71
C GLY A 40 4.63 -15.06 -12.01
N ILE A 41 4.67 -15.08 -10.67
CA ILE A 41 5.13 -16.26 -9.92
C ILE A 41 4.02 -17.31 -9.72
N GLN A 42 2.75 -16.93 -9.72
CA GLN A 42 1.63 -17.79 -9.37
C GLN A 42 1.53 -19.05 -10.22
N PRO A 43 1.62 -19.01 -11.57
CA PRO A 43 1.57 -20.21 -12.40
C PRO A 43 2.76 -21.15 -12.16
N ILE A 44 3.96 -20.59 -11.91
CA ILE A 44 5.17 -21.38 -11.64
C ILE A 44 5.04 -22.08 -10.27
N LEU A 45 4.57 -21.36 -9.25
CA LEU A 45 4.30 -21.90 -7.92
C LEU A 45 3.29 -23.06 -8.00
N SER A 46 2.17 -22.87 -8.70
CA SER A 46 1.14 -23.89 -8.88
C SER A 46 1.68 -25.12 -9.60
N SER A 47 2.48 -24.95 -10.66
CA SER A 47 3.12 -26.05 -11.38
C SER A 47 4.10 -26.83 -10.49
N CYS A 48 4.98 -26.16 -9.76
CA CYS A 48 5.92 -26.80 -8.84
C CYS A 48 5.19 -27.51 -7.69
N PHE A 49 4.11 -26.93 -7.19
CA PHE A 49 3.29 -27.55 -6.15
C PHE A 49 2.61 -28.83 -6.65
N GLY A 50 2.00 -28.80 -7.85
CA GLY A 50 1.41 -29.99 -8.49
C GLY A 50 2.40 -31.13 -8.70
N LYS A 51 3.66 -30.81 -9.01
CA LYS A 51 4.76 -31.78 -9.15
C LYS A 51 5.35 -32.23 -7.80
N LYS A 52 4.84 -31.75 -6.67
CA LYS A 52 5.34 -32.01 -5.30
C LYS A 52 6.80 -31.57 -5.07
N GLU A 53 7.28 -30.60 -5.83
CA GLU A 53 8.64 -30.06 -5.75
C GLU A 53 8.75 -29.00 -4.64
N THR A 54 8.61 -29.43 -3.39
CA THR A 54 8.53 -28.51 -2.22
C THR A 54 9.74 -27.61 -2.05
N LYS A 55 10.94 -28.04 -2.49
CA LYS A 55 12.17 -27.23 -2.46
C LYS A 55 12.04 -26.04 -3.43
N ASN A 56 11.55 -26.29 -4.64
CA ASN A 56 11.38 -25.26 -5.67
C ASN A 56 10.30 -24.25 -5.27
N VAL A 57 9.18 -24.73 -4.71
CA VAL A 57 8.10 -23.88 -4.17
C VAL A 57 8.64 -22.92 -3.10
N ARG A 58 9.43 -23.43 -2.14
CA ARG A 58 10.01 -22.60 -1.07
C ARG A 58 11.04 -21.60 -1.60
N SER A 59 11.88 -22.02 -2.54
CA SER A 59 12.87 -21.13 -3.14
C SER A 59 12.21 -20.01 -3.94
N LEU A 60 11.20 -20.33 -4.73
CA LEU A 60 10.45 -19.36 -5.52
C LEU A 60 9.73 -18.33 -4.64
N LEU A 61 9.09 -18.79 -3.54
CA LEU A 61 8.48 -17.90 -2.55
C LEU A 61 9.51 -16.96 -1.94
N ARG A 62 10.69 -17.47 -1.56
CA ARG A 62 11.76 -16.66 -0.99
C ARG A 62 12.24 -15.60 -1.98
N TYR A 63 12.48 -15.97 -3.24
CA TYR A 63 12.89 -15.00 -4.26
C TYR A 63 11.83 -13.92 -4.48
N ALA A 64 10.56 -14.30 -4.56
CA ALA A 64 9.47 -13.36 -4.74
C ALA A 64 9.32 -12.39 -3.55
N LEU A 65 9.43 -12.90 -2.31
CA LEU A 65 9.40 -12.06 -1.11
C LEU A 65 10.60 -11.13 -1.07
N THR A 66 11.82 -11.62 -1.38
CA THR A 66 13.01 -10.77 -1.42
C THR A 66 12.88 -9.68 -2.47
N ALA A 67 12.43 -10.02 -3.68
CA ALA A 67 12.20 -9.05 -4.75
C ALA A 67 11.14 -8.01 -4.35
N SER A 68 10.03 -8.42 -3.72
CA SER A 68 8.99 -7.49 -3.27
C SER A 68 9.49 -6.55 -2.17
N VAL A 69 10.28 -7.05 -1.20
CA VAL A 69 10.86 -6.22 -0.14
C VAL A 69 11.88 -5.24 -0.70
N LEU A 70 12.77 -5.68 -1.59
CA LEU A 70 13.72 -4.79 -2.26
C LEU A 70 13.01 -3.68 -3.02
N PHE A 71 11.98 -4.04 -3.80
CA PHE A 71 11.18 -3.07 -4.54
C PHE A 71 10.43 -2.11 -3.59
N ALA A 72 9.88 -2.61 -2.48
CA ALA A 72 9.23 -1.79 -1.47
C ALA A 72 10.19 -0.78 -0.84
N CYS A 73 11.42 -1.20 -0.50
CA CYS A 73 12.45 -0.32 0.05
C CYS A 73 12.89 0.76 -0.97
N ILE A 74 13.08 0.37 -2.23
CA ILE A 74 13.42 1.33 -3.30
C ILE A 74 12.28 2.33 -3.48
N SER A 75 11.04 1.86 -3.58
CA SER A 75 9.86 2.72 -3.74
C SER A 75 9.69 3.68 -2.58
N TYR A 76 9.87 3.19 -1.34
CA TYR A 76 9.82 4.03 -0.15
C TYR A 76 10.94 5.09 -0.16
N GLY A 77 12.16 4.71 -0.52
CA GLY A 77 13.27 5.64 -0.66
C GLY A 77 12.99 6.72 -1.70
N VAL A 78 12.50 6.33 -2.88
CA VAL A 78 12.14 7.28 -3.94
C VAL A 78 11.03 8.23 -3.48
N THR A 79 9.95 7.72 -2.90
CA THR A 79 8.85 8.57 -2.40
C THR A 79 9.27 9.45 -1.23
N TYR A 80 10.23 9.04 -0.42
CA TYR A 80 10.74 9.83 0.71
C TYR A 80 11.66 10.97 0.24
N PHE A 81 12.64 10.67 -0.63
CA PHE A 81 13.63 11.67 -1.06
C PHE A 81 13.11 12.60 -2.16
N PHE A 82 12.15 12.16 -2.96
CA PHE A 82 11.60 12.93 -4.07
C PHE A 82 10.13 13.35 -3.85
N SER A 83 9.66 13.34 -2.60
CA SER A 83 8.28 13.70 -2.25
C SER A 83 7.85 15.05 -2.81
N ASP A 84 8.70 16.08 -2.66
CA ASP A 84 8.41 17.43 -3.15
C ASP A 84 8.22 17.46 -4.67
N GLY A 85 9.17 16.87 -5.41
CA GLY A 85 9.09 16.83 -6.87
C GLY A 85 7.91 16.00 -7.39
N ILE A 86 7.57 14.91 -6.69
CA ILE A 86 6.43 14.08 -7.05
C ILE A 86 5.11 14.83 -6.80
N VAL A 87 4.99 15.50 -5.65
CA VAL A 87 3.80 16.29 -5.33
C VAL A 87 3.65 17.47 -6.30
N ASP A 88 4.73 18.16 -6.64
CA ASP A 88 4.71 19.30 -7.58
C ASP A 88 4.23 18.90 -8.99
N LEU A 89 4.50 17.69 -9.44
CA LEU A 89 3.97 17.15 -10.70
C LEU A 89 2.43 17.12 -10.73
N PHE A 90 1.80 16.91 -9.58
CA PHE A 90 0.33 16.84 -9.47
C PHE A 90 -0.29 18.15 -8.96
N ASN A 91 0.47 18.99 -8.26
CA ASN A 91 0.02 20.29 -7.72
C ASN A 91 0.15 21.41 -8.77
N LYS A 92 -0.66 21.34 -9.82
CA LYS A 92 -0.63 22.34 -10.92
C LYS A 92 -0.93 23.76 -10.47
N GLU A 93 -1.74 23.92 -9.42
CA GLU A 93 -2.12 25.22 -8.86
C GLU A 93 -1.07 25.78 -7.90
N ARG A 94 0.01 25.04 -7.64
CA ARG A 94 1.10 25.41 -6.71
C ARG A 94 0.59 25.89 -5.35
N SER A 95 -0.46 25.24 -4.84
CA SER A 95 -1.01 25.53 -3.52
C SER A 95 -0.03 25.07 -2.43
N PRO A 96 0.50 25.96 -1.57
CA PRO A 96 1.43 25.57 -0.52
C PRO A 96 0.77 24.63 0.52
N ALA A 97 -0.49 24.89 0.84
CA ALA A 97 -1.24 24.06 1.80
C ALA A 97 -1.46 22.64 1.27
N LEU A 98 -1.78 22.47 -0.03
CA LEU A 98 -1.90 21.15 -0.65
C LEU A 98 -0.56 20.41 -0.64
N HIS A 99 0.53 21.12 -0.93
CA HIS A 99 1.88 20.56 -0.96
C HIS A 99 2.26 20.01 0.41
N GLU A 100 2.12 20.77 1.48
CA GLU A 100 2.46 20.36 2.83
C GLU A 100 1.67 19.12 3.30
N ILE A 101 0.34 19.12 3.06
CA ILE A 101 -0.53 18.00 3.42
C ILE A 101 -0.15 16.74 2.62
N ALA A 102 0.14 16.88 1.32
CA ALA A 102 0.47 15.75 0.46
C ALA A 102 1.84 15.16 0.80
N VAL A 103 2.87 15.97 1.05
CA VAL A 103 4.22 15.48 1.42
C VAL A 103 4.19 14.76 2.77
N ASN A 104 3.58 15.35 3.80
CA ASN A 104 3.45 14.71 5.11
C ASN A 104 2.62 13.41 5.01
N GLY A 105 1.52 13.44 4.27
CA GLY A 105 0.70 12.26 4.01
C GLY A 105 1.48 11.17 3.27
N MET A 106 2.34 11.53 2.33
CA MET A 106 3.17 10.60 1.57
C MET A 106 4.14 9.82 2.48
N HIS A 107 4.85 10.49 3.38
CA HIS A 107 5.79 9.85 4.29
C HIS A 107 5.12 8.80 5.18
N ILE A 108 3.92 9.10 5.70
CA ILE A 108 3.15 8.19 6.55
C ILE A 108 2.56 7.05 5.73
N TYR A 109 1.91 7.38 4.61
CA TYR A 109 1.16 6.41 3.80
C TYR A 109 2.07 5.35 3.18
N PHE A 110 3.23 5.77 2.63
CA PHE A 110 4.13 4.83 1.96
C PHE A 110 4.94 3.95 2.90
N THR A 111 5.01 4.25 4.20
CA THR A 111 5.55 3.30 5.20
C THR A 111 4.76 1.98 5.19
N ALA A 112 3.45 2.03 4.95
CA ALA A 112 2.61 0.83 4.84
C ALA A 112 2.96 -0.04 3.63
N PHE A 113 3.56 0.52 2.59
CA PHE A 113 3.95 -0.22 1.38
C PHE A 113 5.09 -1.20 1.61
N LEU A 114 5.93 -1.00 2.63
CA LEU A 114 6.96 -1.96 3.04
C LEU A 114 6.35 -3.32 3.35
N PHE A 115 5.13 -3.34 3.88
CA PHE A 115 4.41 -4.56 4.24
C PHE A 115 3.43 -5.02 3.15
N ALA A 116 2.96 -4.10 2.30
CA ALA A 116 1.97 -4.40 1.27
C ALA A 116 2.47 -5.43 0.26
N GLY A 117 3.71 -5.30 -0.20
CA GLY A 117 4.33 -6.23 -1.15
C GLY A 117 4.40 -7.65 -0.61
N ALA A 118 4.92 -7.83 0.61
CA ALA A 118 5.01 -9.13 1.26
C ALA A 118 3.63 -9.77 1.45
N ASN A 119 2.62 -8.96 1.78
CA ASN A 119 1.25 -9.42 1.95
C ASN A 119 0.62 -9.90 0.63
N ILE A 120 0.81 -9.15 -0.47
CA ILE A 120 0.32 -9.52 -1.81
C ILE A 120 0.96 -10.83 -2.27
N ILE A 121 2.29 -10.98 -2.12
CA ILE A 121 3.01 -12.20 -2.48
C ILE A 121 2.56 -13.40 -1.63
N SER A 122 2.36 -13.19 -0.32
CA SER A 122 1.88 -14.26 0.58
C SER A 122 0.47 -14.73 0.20
N ALA A 123 -0.43 -13.81 -0.12
CA ALA A 123 -1.78 -14.16 -0.58
C ALA A 123 -1.74 -14.97 -1.88
N ALA A 124 -0.90 -14.58 -2.84
CA ALA A 124 -0.71 -15.30 -4.10
C ALA A 124 -0.13 -16.71 -3.88
N TYR A 125 0.84 -16.83 -2.97
CA TYR A 125 1.41 -18.11 -2.58
C TYR A 125 0.33 -19.07 -2.04
N PHE A 126 -0.49 -18.63 -1.08
CA PHE A 126 -1.54 -19.48 -0.52
C PHE A 126 -2.61 -19.85 -1.54
N SER A 127 -2.90 -18.96 -2.49
CA SER A 127 -3.78 -19.29 -3.62
C SER A 127 -3.17 -20.37 -4.53
N ALA A 128 -1.86 -20.31 -4.79
CA ALA A 128 -1.15 -21.24 -5.66
C ALA A 128 -0.94 -22.63 -5.06
N VAL A 129 -0.87 -22.73 -3.72
CA VAL A 129 -0.68 -24.01 -2.99
C VAL A 129 -2.00 -24.62 -2.48
N ASP A 130 -3.10 -24.27 -3.10
CA ASP A 130 -4.43 -24.84 -2.85
C ASP A 130 -4.96 -24.61 -1.42
N LYS A 131 -4.61 -23.43 -0.84
CA LYS A 131 -5.10 -22.97 0.47
C LYS A 131 -5.83 -21.63 0.35
N PRO A 132 -6.95 -21.57 -0.39
CA PRO A 132 -7.64 -20.31 -0.67
C PRO A 132 -8.21 -19.63 0.58
N GLY A 133 -8.55 -20.41 1.61
CA GLY A 133 -9.01 -19.86 2.91
C GLY A 133 -7.96 -19.00 3.60
N CYS A 134 -6.67 -19.42 3.57
CA CYS A 134 -5.58 -18.61 4.11
C CYS A 134 -5.34 -17.34 3.27
N ALA A 135 -5.40 -17.45 1.94
CA ALA A 135 -5.28 -16.31 1.05
C ALA A 135 -6.41 -15.28 1.28
N PHE A 136 -7.65 -15.75 1.44
CA PHE A 136 -8.80 -14.92 1.77
C PHE A 136 -8.62 -14.22 3.13
N LEU A 137 -8.20 -14.96 4.16
CA LEU A 137 -7.98 -14.41 5.50
C LEU A 137 -6.93 -13.29 5.48
N ILE A 138 -5.79 -13.52 4.81
CA ILE A 138 -4.72 -12.52 4.67
C ILE A 138 -5.24 -11.26 3.95
N SER A 139 -6.02 -11.43 2.89
CA SER A 139 -6.59 -10.33 2.13
C SER A 139 -7.62 -9.54 2.94
N CYS A 140 -8.47 -10.22 3.71
CA CYS A 140 -9.43 -9.60 4.63
C CYS A 140 -8.73 -8.87 5.78
N LEU A 141 -7.72 -9.47 6.41
CA LEU A 141 -6.94 -8.85 7.47
C LEU A 141 -6.29 -7.55 6.97
N ARG A 142 -5.74 -7.55 5.76
CA ARG A 142 -5.19 -6.33 5.16
C ARG A 142 -6.25 -5.25 4.95
N GLY A 143 -7.42 -5.61 4.39
CA GLY A 143 -8.45 -4.64 4.00
C GLY A 143 -9.25 -4.09 5.17
N PHE A 144 -9.61 -4.95 6.13
CA PHE A 144 -10.53 -4.58 7.21
C PHE A 144 -9.84 -4.31 8.54
N LEU A 145 -8.91 -5.15 8.97
CA LEU A 145 -8.37 -5.09 10.32
C LEU A 145 -7.31 -4.00 10.49
N PHE A 146 -6.54 -3.71 9.43
CA PHE A 146 -5.46 -2.71 9.52
C PHE A 146 -5.89 -1.33 8.99
N VAL A 147 -6.61 -1.28 7.86
CA VAL A 147 -6.93 0.00 7.22
C VAL A 147 -8.01 0.76 8.00
N LEU A 148 -9.06 0.10 8.48
CA LEU A 148 -10.14 0.78 9.19
C LEU A 148 -9.71 1.31 10.57
N PRO A 149 -9.12 0.51 11.48
CA PRO A 149 -8.70 1.04 12.78
C PRO A 149 -7.61 2.11 12.66
N LEU A 150 -6.66 1.94 11.71
CA LEU A 150 -5.60 2.91 11.50
C LEU A 150 -6.16 4.24 10.97
N ALA A 151 -7.14 4.20 10.09
CA ALA A 151 -7.86 5.39 9.63
C ALA A 151 -8.62 6.08 10.77
N PHE A 152 -9.31 5.31 11.61
CA PHE A 152 -10.02 5.85 12.78
C PHE A 152 -9.09 6.45 13.84
N THR A 153 -7.97 5.79 14.14
CA THR A 153 -7.00 6.32 15.11
C THR A 153 -6.30 7.57 14.62
N LEU A 154 -5.93 7.63 13.33
CA LEU A 154 -5.34 8.83 12.72
C LEU A 154 -6.31 10.01 12.77
N VAL A 155 -7.56 9.82 12.39
CA VAL A 155 -8.60 10.86 12.44
C VAL A 155 -8.88 11.29 13.89
N SER A 156 -8.92 10.36 14.83
CA SER A 156 -9.11 10.68 16.26
C SER A 156 -7.94 11.46 16.84
N TYR A 157 -6.71 11.19 16.40
CA TYR A 157 -5.51 11.86 16.88
C TYR A 157 -5.35 13.28 16.30
N THR A 158 -5.82 13.52 15.09
CA THR A 158 -5.85 14.85 14.47
C THR A 158 -6.97 15.74 14.99
N HIS A 159 -8.04 15.18 15.56
CA HIS A 159 -9.14 15.95 16.15
C HIS A 159 -8.84 16.57 17.52
N LEU A 160 -7.82 16.08 18.25
CA LEU A 160 -7.48 16.57 19.59
C LEU A 160 -6.87 17.98 19.64
N PRO A 161 -6.13 18.49 18.62
CA PRO A 161 -5.55 19.83 18.67
C PRO A 161 -6.53 20.99 18.37
N GLN A 162 -7.71 20.72 17.82
CA GLN A 162 -8.63 21.79 17.37
C GLN A 162 -9.59 22.29 18.46
N LEU A 163 -9.64 21.65 19.63
CA LEU A 163 -10.54 22.05 20.74
C LEU A 163 -9.94 23.13 21.67
N HIS A 164 -8.73 23.64 21.39
CA HIS A 164 -8.04 24.66 22.19
C HIS A 164 -7.66 25.92 21.37
N ARG A 165 -8.45 26.27 20.33
CA ARG A 165 -8.38 27.61 19.74
C ARG A 165 -9.74 28.25 19.62
#